data_bfd12c0c046fdfb60bd1c818569ca886
#
_entry.id   bfd12c0c046fdfb60bd1c818569ca886
#
_cell.length_a   1.000
_cell.length_b   1.000
_cell.length_c   1.000
_cell.angle_alpha   90.00
_cell.angle_beta   90.00
_cell.angle_gamma   90.00
#
_symmetry.space_group_name_H-M   'P 1'
#
loop_
_entity.id
_entity.type
_entity.pdbx_description
1 polymer ?
#
loop_
_entity_poly.entity_id
_entity_poly.type
_entity_poly.pdbx_seq_one_letter_code
_entity_poly.pdbx_strand_id
1 'polypeptide(L)'
;MTPSFDGGYDLLTLGETLLRLSPPAQQRFEQARLFEIGVGGSELNVGCLLARLGRRVAWVSRLPIGPLGRIVDSEARRHGVDTRWVRWIENSRLGLMFYEPGPQPRSSRVIYDRKHSAASELGFEDAPWEALVHASAWLHLSGITPALGASCRALVLHIAALAAAAKKPVSYDLNYRATLTNPEDARAALEGVAQYLRLLVLAERDAQHVLGFAQEGESLATAIAARYGVPLVALTRPPNAIPGTLLLERGAFRYAPSLEVEVIDRIGAGDSFVAGLIHGLLDGDGELAIRLGGFAAAMGLATPGDINYLGPEDIVRFRENRIGGLER
;
A
#
# COMPACT_ATOMS: atom_id res chain seq x y z
N MET A 1 -28.16 -6.96 -14.28
CA MET A 1 -28.26 -5.53 -13.92
C MET A 1 -26.84 -5.02 -13.78
N THR A 2 -26.43 -4.05 -14.60
CA THR A 2 -25.16 -3.36 -14.44
C THR A 2 -25.23 -2.57 -13.13
N PRO A 3 -24.29 -2.74 -12.19
CA PRO A 3 -24.31 -1.96 -10.96
C PRO A 3 -24.23 -0.48 -11.30
N SER A 4 -25.10 0.36 -10.74
CA SER A 4 -25.00 1.81 -10.87
C SER A 4 -23.78 2.26 -10.05
N PHE A 5 -22.85 2.93 -10.70
CA PHE A 5 -21.67 3.54 -10.05
C PHE A 5 -22.02 4.99 -9.69
N ASP A 6 -22.91 5.21 -8.73
CA ASP A 6 -23.31 6.56 -8.33
C ASP A 6 -22.09 7.34 -7.83
N GLY A 7 -21.60 8.22 -8.72
CA GLY A 7 -20.52 9.16 -8.42
C GLY A 7 -19.08 8.69 -8.65
N GLY A 8 -18.82 7.43 -9.06
CA GLY A 8 -17.46 6.90 -9.32
C GLY A 8 -16.57 6.78 -8.09
N TYR A 9 -15.34 6.30 -8.27
CA TYR A 9 -14.32 6.16 -7.22
C TYR A 9 -13.11 7.06 -7.49
N ASP A 10 -12.49 7.56 -6.44
CA ASP A 10 -11.20 8.25 -6.54
C ASP A 10 -10.07 7.23 -6.67
N LEU A 11 -10.20 6.06 -6.01
CA LEU A 11 -9.25 4.96 -6.07
C LEU A 11 -9.94 3.62 -6.27
N LEU A 12 -9.40 2.82 -7.19
CA LEU A 12 -9.59 1.36 -7.26
C LEU A 12 -8.31 0.68 -6.81
N THR A 13 -8.42 -0.29 -5.92
CA THR A 13 -7.30 -1.14 -5.51
C THR A 13 -7.74 -2.58 -5.27
N LEU A 14 -6.81 -3.52 -5.31
CA LEU A 14 -7.09 -4.94 -5.15
C LEU A 14 -5.91 -5.68 -4.53
N GLY A 15 -6.18 -6.66 -3.70
CA GLY A 15 -5.11 -7.43 -3.08
C GLY A 15 -5.54 -8.21 -1.85
N GLU A 16 -4.57 -8.89 -1.25
CA GLU A 16 -4.76 -9.72 -0.06
C GLU A 16 -4.74 -8.89 1.21
N THR A 17 -5.59 -9.29 2.14
CA THR A 17 -5.58 -8.82 3.53
C THR A 17 -5.47 -10.00 4.48
N LEU A 18 -4.69 -9.80 5.53
CA LEU A 18 -4.36 -10.79 6.55
C LEU A 18 -4.96 -10.37 7.90
N LEU A 19 -5.24 -11.33 8.76
CA LEU A 19 -5.31 -11.04 10.19
C LEU A 19 -3.89 -10.99 10.74
N ARG A 20 -3.57 -9.88 11.38
CA ARG A 20 -2.37 -9.68 12.16
C ARG A 20 -2.60 -10.11 13.59
N LEU A 21 -1.73 -10.98 14.11
CA LEU A 21 -1.72 -11.47 15.47
C LEU A 21 -0.45 -10.99 16.17
N SER A 22 -0.59 -10.07 17.10
CA SER A 22 0.55 -9.48 17.82
C SER A 22 0.46 -9.75 19.31
N PRO A 23 1.54 -10.21 19.97
CA PRO A 23 1.56 -10.28 21.43
C PRO A 23 1.47 -8.86 22.01
N PRO A 24 0.74 -8.67 23.12
CA PRO A 24 0.60 -7.37 23.76
C PRO A 24 1.91 -6.94 24.44
N ALA A 25 2.02 -5.65 24.71
CA ALA A 25 3.10 -5.07 25.53
C ALA A 25 4.51 -5.51 25.09
N GLN A 26 4.74 -5.66 23.79
CA GLN A 26 6.04 -6.04 23.20
C GLN A 26 6.62 -7.38 23.71
N GLN A 27 5.77 -8.29 24.18
CA GLN A 27 6.18 -9.64 24.58
C GLN A 27 6.78 -10.40 23.37
N ARG A 28 7.60 -11.41 23.66
CA ARG A 28 7.99 -12.40 22.66
C ARG A 28 6.84 -13.38 22.41
N PHE A 29 6.83 -14.03 21.25
CA PHE A 29 5.82 -15.04 20.94
C PHE A 29 5.74 -16.14 22.02
N GLU A 30 6.88 -16.60 22.52
CA GLU A 30 6.96 -17.64 23.52
C GLU A 30 6.44 -17.22 24.92
N GLN A 31 6.37 -15.92 25.18
CA GLN A 31 5.82 -15.36 26.42
C GLN A 31 4.31 -15.13 26.36
N ALA A 32 3.78 -14.95 25.14
CA ALA A 32 2.39 -14.54 24.94
C ALA A 32 1.41 -15.63 25.38
N ARG A 33 0.33 -15.22 26.06
CA ARG A 33 -0.82 -16.06 26.40
C ARG A 33 -2.08 -15.65 25.62
N LEU A 34 -2.02 -14.51 24.96
CA LEU A 34 -3.06 -13.98 24.09
C LEU A 34 -2.41 -13.19 22.94
N PHE A 35 -3.16 -12.95 21.88
CA PHE A 35 -2.78 -12.11 20.79
C PHE A 35 -3.85 -11.04 20.54
N GLU A 36 -3.42 -9.83 20.29
CA GLU A 36 -4.25 -8.77 19.73
C GLU A 36 -4.45 -9.02 18.26
N ILE A 37 -5.68 -8.84 17.79
CA ILE A 37 -6.07 -9.04 16.39
C ILE A 37 -6.09 -7.69 15.71
N GLY A 38 -5.29 -7.56 14.65
CA GLY A 38 -5.33 -6.45 13.70
C GLY A 38 -5.68 -6.95 12.30
N VAL A 39 -5.93 -6.02 11.40
CA VAL A 39 -6.16 -6.26 9.97
C VAL A 39 -5.12 -5.48 9.18
N GLY A 40 -4.45 -6.13 8.24
CA GLY A 40 -3.44 -5.49 7.42
C GLY A 40 -3.28 -6.14 6.05
N GLY A 41 -3.11 -5.31 5.04
CA GLY A 41 -2.82 -5.69 3.66
C GLY A 41 -2.47 -4.44 2.88
N SER A 42 -1.41 -4.46 2.08
CA SER A 42 -0.83 -3.24 1.52
C SER A 42 -1.88 -2.37 0.81
N GLU A 43 -2.61 -2.96 -0.13
CA GLU A 43 -3.59 -2.24 -0.93
C GLU A 43 -4.80 -1.78 -0.10
N LEU A 44 -5.22 -2.58 0.89
CA LEU A 44 -6.28 -2.18 1.81
C LEU A 44 -5.80 -1.05 2.75
N ASN A 45 -4.56 -1.10 3.25
CA ASN A 45 -4.00 -0.05 4.11
C ASN A 45 -3.99 1.30 3.38
N VAL A 46 -3.53 1.30 2.10
CA VAL A 46 -3.59 2.49 1.23
C VAL A 46 -5.04 2.96 1.07
N GLY A 47 -5.95 2.04 0.78
CA GLY A 47 -7.37 2.34 0.60
C GLY A 47 -8.02 2.91 1.87
N CYS A 48 -7.74 2.34 3.03
CA CYS A 48 -8.26 2.80 4.32
C CYS A 48 -7.83 4.24 4.63
N LEU A 49 -6.53 4.55 4.46
CA LEU A 49 -6.07 5.91 4.71
C LEU A 49 -6.69 6.90 3.73
N LEU A 50 -6.75 6.58 2.43
CA LEU A 50 -7.39 7.47 1.45
C LEU A 50 -8.88 7.69 1.75
N ALA A 51 -9.61 6.64 2.15
CA ALA A 51 -11.01 6.77 2.52
C ALA A 51 -11.20 7.66 3.77
N ARG A 52 -10.33 7.51 4.78
CA ARG A 52 -10.31 8.41 5.96
C ARG A 52 -10.02 9.87 5.59
N LEU A 53 -9.22 10.09 4.55
CA LEU A 53 -8.94 11.43 4.02
C LEU A 53 -10.05 11.95 3.07
N GLY A 54 -11.21 11.28 3.02
CA GLY A 54 -12.39 11.72 2.28
C GLY A 54 -12.44 11.27 0.82
N ARG A 55 -11.55 10.36 0.38
CA ARG A 55 -11.60 9.78 -0.98
C ARG A 55 -12.56 8.59 -1.03
N ARG A 56 -13.24 8.43 -2.16
CA ARG A 56 -14.09 7.27 -2.41
C ARG A 56 -13.23 6.13 -2.93
N VAL A 57 -13.14 5.04 -2.17
CA VAL A 57 -12.24 3.92 -2.45
C VAL A 57 -13.02 2.64 -2.66
N ALA A 58 -12.79 1.97 -3.79
CA ALA A 58 -13.21 0.58 -4.02
C ALA A 58 -12.02 -0.36 -3.78
N TRP A 59 -12.26 -1.37 -2.99
CA TRP A 59 -11.31 -2.46 -2.77
C TRP A 59 -11.91 -3.78 -3.23
N VAL A 60 -11.15 -4.51 -4.06
CA VAL A 60 -11.52 -5.83 -4.56
C VAL A 60 -10.61 -6.88 -3.93
N SER A 61 -11.21 -7.92 -3.39
CA SER A 61 -10.49 -9.05 -2.80
C SER A 61 -11.35 -10.29 -2.76
N ARG A 62 -10.77 -11.41 -2.32
CA ARG A 62 -11.49 -12.61 -1.92
C ARG A 62 -11.37 -12.82 -0.41
N LEU A 63 -12.48 -13.05 0.26
CA LEU A 63 -12.53 -13.37 1.68
C LEU A 63 -13.24 -14.70 1.92
N PRO A 64 -12.81 -15.52 2.90
CA PRO A 64 -13.54 -16.72 3.28
C PRO A 64 -14.88 -16.37 3.91
N ILE A 65 -15.92 -17.12 3.57
CA ILE A 65 -17.21 -17.06 4.29
C ILE A 65 -16.97 -17.46 5.74
N GLY A 66 -17.33 -16.61 6.68
CA GLY A 66 -17.22 -16.91 8.10
C GLY A 66 -16.76 -15.72 8.96
N PRO A 67 -16.54 -15.96 10.26
CA PRO A 67 -16.23 -14.89 11.21
C PRO A 67 -14.95 -14.12 10.88
N LEU A 68 -13.88 -14.82 10.42
CA LEU A 68 -12.60 -14.21 10.13
C LEU A 68 -12.67 -13.28 8.93
N GLY A 69 -13.35 -13.67 7.85
CA GLY A 69 -13.60 -12.78 6.71
C GLY A 69 -14.42 -11.56 7.11
N ARG A 70 -15.42 -11.73 8.00
CA ARG A 70 -16.22 -10.60 8.50
C ARG A 70 -15.44 -9.62 9.36
N ILE A 71 -14.39 -10.04 10.06
CA ILE A 71 -13.49 -9.11 10.78
C ILE A 71 -12.84 -8.16 9.76
N VAL A 72 -12.30 -8.70 8.66
CA VAL A 72 -11.66 -7.90 7.62
C VAL A 72 -12.65 -6.95 6.94
N ASP A 73 -13.81 -7.45 6.52
CA ASP A 73 -14.85 -6.63 5.88
C ASP A 73 -15.31 -5.49 6.80
N SER A 74 -15.55 -5.79 8.08
CA SER A 74 -15.98 -4.81 9.07
C SER A 74 -14.92 -3.74 9.29
N GLU A 75 -13.65 -4.11 9.35
CA GLU A 75 -12.56 -3.16 9.52
C GLU A 75 -12.39 -2.27 8.27
N ALA A 76 -12.42 -2.82 7.06
CA ALA A 76 -12.37 -2.04 5.83
C ALA A 76 -13.51 -1.02 5.77
N ARG A 77 -14.73 -1.44 6.06
CA ARG A 77 -15.93 -0.58 6.08
C ARG A 77 -15.88 0.48 7.18
N ARG A 78 -15.34 0.16 8.35
CA ARG A 78 -15.13 1.11 9.45
C ARG A 78 -14.27 2.29 9.03
N HIS A 79 -13.32 2.08 8.12
CA HIS A 79 -12.48 3.12 7.55
C HIS A 79 -13.09 3.80 6.30
N GLY A 80 -14.29 3.41 5.89
CA GLY A 80 -15.00 4.04 4.76
C GLY A 80 -14.69 3.42 3.38
N VAL A 81 -14.00 2.28 3.33
CA VAL A 81 -13.73 1.56 2.08
C VAL A 81 -14.98 0.83 1.61
N ASP A 82 -15.28 0.92 0.32
CA ASP A 82 -16.37 0.17 -0.30
C ASP A 82 -15.93 -1.28 -0.55
N THR A 83 -16.56 -2.20 0.16
CA THR A 83 -16.27 -3.65 0.13
C THR A 83 -17.30 -4.45 -0.66
N ARG A 84 -18.24 -3.82 -1.37
CA ARG A 84 -19.26 -4.53 -2.16
C ARG A 84 -18.67 -5.40 -3.27
N TRP A 85 -17.41 -5.18 -3.62
CA TRP A 85 -16.65 -5.90 -4.64
C TRP A 85 -15.79 -7.04 -4.06
N VAL A 86 -15.92 -7.31 -2.76
CA VAL A 86 -15.30 -8.46 -2.13
C VAL A 86 -16.09 -9.72 -2.49
N ARG A 87 -15.38 -10.72 -3.04
CA ARG A 87 -15.96 -12.03 -3.33
C ARG A 87 -15.81 -12.95 -2.12
N TRP A 88 -16.92 -13.49 -1.67
CA TRP A 88 -16.96 -14.43 -0.55
C TRP A 88 -16.81 -15.86 -1.03
N ILE A 89 -15.84 -16.60 -0.46
CA ILE A 89 -15.43 -17.93 -0.92
C ILE A 89 -15.74 -18.95 0.18
N GLU A 90 -16.49 -20.00 -0.18
CA GLU A 90 -16.72 -21.15 0.70
C GLU A 90 -15.46 -22.02 0.79
N ASN A 91 -15.32 -22.74 1.91
CA ASN A 91 -14.24 -23.71 2.12
C ASN A 91 -12.82 -23.15 1.87
N SER A 92 -12.63 -21.87 2.15
CA SER A 92 -11.36 -21.19 1.98
C SER A 92 -10.85 -20.63 3.30
N ARG A 93 -9.63 -20.10 3.29
CA ARG A 93 -8.98 -19.54 4.48
C ARG A 93 -8.57 -18.11 4.31
N LEU A 94 -8.47 -17.40 5.40
CA LEU A 94 -7.80 -16.10 5.49
C LEU A 94 -6.30 -16.33 5.77
N GLY A 95 -5.44 -15.53 5.16
CA GLY A 95 -4.03 -15.51 5.51
C GLY A 95 -3.82 -14.87 6.89
N LEU A 96 -2.77 -15.32 7.59
CA LEU A 96 -2.38 -14.81 8.89
C LEU A 96 -0.97 -14.22 8.85
N MET A 97 -0.76 -13.19 9.66
CA MET A 97 0.54 -12.60 9.93
C MET A 97 0.75 -12.53 11.44
N PHE A 98 1.77 -13.21 11.94
CA PHE A 98 2.21 -13.07 13.32
C PHE A 98 3.30 -12.01 13.37
N TYR A 99 3.10 -10.94 14.14
CA TYR A 99 4.06 -9.85 14.28
C TYR A 99 4.49 -9.68 15.72
N GLU A 100 5.77 -9.89 15.97
CA GLU A 100 6.41 -9.65 17.26
C GLU A 100 7.14 -8.29 17.20
N PRO A 101 6.65 -7.26 17.89
CA PRO A 101 7.34 -5.99 17.98
C PRO A 101 8.67 -6.14 18.71
N GLY A 102 9.74 -5.56 18.18
CA GLY A 102 11.07 -5.59 18.79
C GLY A 102 11.56 -4.18 19.10
N PRO A 103 11.39 -3.69 20.36
CA PRO A 103 12.03 -2.45 20.77
C PRO A 103 13.55 -2.64 20.78
N GLN A 104 14.29 -1.61 20.40
CA GLN A 104 15.75 -1.70 20.36
C GLN A 104 16.33 -2.12 21.71
N PRO A 105 17.39 -3.00 21.72
CA PRO A 105 18.15 -3.50 20.56
C PRO A 105 17.56 -4.75 19.88
N ARG A 106 16.36 -5.16 20.26
CA ARG A 106 15.69 -6.34 19.70
C ARG A 106 15.07 -6.03 18.34
N SER A 107 15.28 -6.91 17.35
CA SER A 107 14.61 -6.82 16.06
C SER A 107 13.17 -7.31 16.15
N SER A 108 12.26 -6.67 15.41
CA SER A 108 10.91 -7.19 15.18
C SER A 108 10.96 -8.47 14.34
N ARG A 109 9.96 -9.34 14.52
CA ARG A 109 9.84 -10.59 13.78
C ARG A 109 8.47 -10.68 13.13
N VAL A 110 8.44 -11.15 11.88
CA VAL A 110 7.20 -11.42 11.16
C VAL A 110 7.20 -12.88 10.70
N ILE A 111 6.10 -13.59 10.95
CA ILE A 111 5.87 -14.94 10.45
C ILE A 111 4.56 -14.90 9.66
N TYR A 112 4.59 -15.38 8.41
CA TYR A 112 3.41 -15.45 7.57
C TYR A 112 2.90 -16.89 7.45
N ASP A 113 1.59 -17.05 7.63
CA ASP A 113 0.85 -18.25 7.25
C ASP A 113 -0.26 -17.83 6.26
N ARG A 114 0.12 -17.67 4.98
CA ARG A 114 -0.76 -17.09 3.95
C ARG A 114 -0.91 -17.94 2.68
N LYS A 115 -0.24 -19.07 2.58
CA LYS A 115 -0.37 -19.96 1.42
C LYS A 115 -1.80 -20.44 1.26
N HIS A 116 -2.27 -20.47 0.01
CA HIS A 116 -3.64 -20.92 -0.32
C HIS A 116 -4.75 -20.13 0.40
N SER A 117 -4.52 -18.84 0.67
CA SER A 117 -5.57 -17.95 1.12
C SER A 117 -6.59 -17.70 0.00
N ALA A 118 -7.83 -17.32 0.35
CA ALA A 118 -8.85 -16.97 -0.64
C ALA A 118 -8.31 -15.94 -1.66
N ALA A 119 -7.59 -14.94 -1.18
CA ALA A 119 -7.05 -13.88 -2.03
C ALA A 119 -5.92 -14.34 -2.97
N SER A 120 -5.22 -15.45 -2.67
CA SER A 120 -4.17 -15.97 -3.56
C SER A 120 -4.69 -16.52 -4.89
N GLU A 121 -6.00 -16.67 -5.01
CA GLU A 121 -6.70 -17.12 -6.22
C GLU A 121 -7.52 -15.99 -6.89
N LEU A 122 -7.29 -14.72 -6.50
CA LEU A 122 -7.98 -13.58 -7.11
C LEU A 122 -7.78 -13.60 -8.63
N GLY A 123 -8.88 -13.43 -9.38
CA GLY A 123 -8.90 -13.65 -10.83
C GLY A 123 -9.91 -12.76 -11.58
N PHE A 124 -10.03 -13.05 -12.87
CA PHE A 124 -10.82 -12.24 -13.80
C PHE A 124 -12.32 -12.23 -13.48
N GLU A 125 -12.83 -13.32 -12.89
CA GLU A 125 -14.26 -13.50 -12.60
C GLU A 125 -14.72 -12.84 -11.30
N ASP A 126 -13.81 -12.21 -10.53
CA ASP A 126 -14.12 -11.71 -9.19
C ASP A 126 -14.83 -10.36 -9.17
N ALA A 127 -14.65 -9.58 -10.23
CA ALA A 127 -15.28 -8.26 -10.33
C ALA A 127 -15.52 -7.85 -11.79
N PRO A 128 -16.41 -6.90 -12.06
CA PRO A 128 -16.58 -6.29 -13.37
C PRO A 128 -15.45 -5.28 -13.64
N TRP A 129 -14.23 -5.78 -13.90
CA TRP A 129 -12.99 -5.00 -13.90
C TRP A 129 -13.01 -3.81 -14.84
N GLU A 130 -13.51 -3.99 -16.07
CA GLU A 130 -13.61 -2.89 -17.04
C GLU A 130 -14.49 -1.76 -16.52
N ALA A 131 -15.66 -2.09 -15.98
CA ALA A 131 -16.58 -1.10 -15.42
C ALA A 131 -15.99 -0.38 -14.20
N LEU A 132 -15.30 -1.11 -13.31
CA LEU A 132 -14.63 -0.55 -12.14
C LEU A 132 -13.48 0.38 -12.53
N VAL A 133 -12.64 0.00 -13.49
CA VAL A 133 -11.57 0.84 -14.01
C VAL A 133 -12.13 2.12 -14.61
N HIS A 134 -13.18 2.03 -15.44
CA HIS A 134 -13.81 3.21 -16.02
C HIS A 134 -14.42 4.14 -14.95
N ALA A 135 -15.01 3.58 -13.91
CA ALA A 135 -15.61 4.32 -12.80
C ALA A 135 -14.59 4.93 -11.84
N SER A 136 -13.30 4.64 -11.98
CA SER A 136 -12.26 5.07 -11.05
C SER A 136 -11.38 6.16 -11.65
N ALA A 137 -10.89 7.08 -10.80
CA ALA A 137 -9.95 8.12 -11.20
C ALA A 137 -8.50 7.62 -11.19
N TRP A 138 -8.16 6.67 -10.33
CA TRP A 138 -6.81 6.14 -10.13
C TRP A 138 -6.86 4.64 -9.84
N LEU A 139 -5.91 3.86 -10.39
CA LEU A 139 -5.67 2.46 -10.03
C LEU A 139 -4.39 2.34 -9.21
N HIS A 140 -4.46 1.72 -8.03
CA HIS A 140 -3.28 1.38 -7.24
C HIS A 140 -3.07 -0.13 -7.14
N LEU A 141 -1.83 -0.57 -7.35
CA LEU A 141 -1.37 -1.95 -7.32
C LEU A 141 -0.09 -2.05 -6.48
N SER A 142 0.17 -3.22 -5.92
CA SER A 142 1.47 -3.52 -5.29
C SER A 142 2.11 -4.79 -5.84
N GLY A 143 3.41 -4.94 -5.59
CA GLY A 143 4.17 -6.15 -5.95
C GLY A 143 3.80 -7.37 -5.10
N ILE A 144 2.99 -7.21 -4.06
CA ILE A 144 2.49 -8.32 -3.24
C ILE A 144 1.49 -9.14 -4.04
N THR A 145 0.50 -8.50 -4.64
CA THR A 145 -0.60 -9.20 -5.34
C THR A 145 -0.10 -10.13 -6.45
N PRO A 146 0.79 -9.73 -7.39
CA PRO A 146 1.29 -10.66 -8.42
C PRO A 146 2.18 -11.78 -7.86
N ALA A 147 2.71 -11.63 -6.66
CA ALA A 147 3.52 -12.64 -5.98
C ALA A 147 2.68 -13.73 -5.28
N LEU A 148 1.36 -13.55 -5.14
CA LEU A 148 0.47 -14.52 -4.51
C LEU A 148 0.24 -15.77 -5.37
N GLY A 149 0.25 -15.62 -6.71
CA GLY A 149 0.02 -16.73 -7.63
C GLY A 149 -0.11 -16.29 -9.08
N ALA A 150 -0.21 -17.27 -9.97
CA ALA A 150 -0.27 -17.03 -11.42
C ALA A 150 -1.54 -16.26 -11.84
N SER A 151 -2.70 -16.57 -11.25
CA SER A 151 -3.97 -15.85 -11.50
C SER A 151 -3.87 -14.38 -11.11
N CYS A 152 -3.34 -14.10 -9.91
CA CYS A 152 -3.12 -12.74 -9.43
C CYS A 152 -2.16 -11.96 -10.34
N ARG A 153 -1.06 -12.60 -10.79
CA ARG A 153 -0.10 -11.99 -11.73
C ARG A 153 -0.76 -11.64 -13.07
N ALA A 154 -1.52 -12.56 -13.64
CA ALA A 154 -2.24 -12.34 -14.89
C ALA A 154 -3.29 -11.22 -14.74
N LEU A 155 -4.00 -11.20 -13.63
CA LEU A 155 -5.00 -10.18 -13.32
C LEU A 155 -4.37 -8.79 -13.19
N VAL A 156 -3.29 -8.64 -12.43
CA VAL A 156 -2.58 -7.37 -12.25
C VAL A 156 -2.14 -6.79 -13.58
N LEU A 157 -1.54 -7.62 -14.46
CA LEU A 157 -1.15 -7.20 -15.80
C LEU A 157 -2.35 -6.73 -16.63
N HIS A 158 -3.43 -7.50 -16.62
CA HIS A 158 -4.64 -7.18 -17.38
C HIS A 158 -5.28 -5.86 -16.93
N ILE A 159 -5.44 -5.66 -15.61
CA ILE A 159 -6.08 -4.44 -15.08
C ILE A 159 -5.21 -3.21 -15.33
N ALA A 160 -3.89 -3.34 -15.22
CA ALA A 160 -2.98 -2.24 -15.56
C ALA A 160 -3.12 -1.84 -17.04
N ALA A 161 -3.23 -2.81 -17.95
CA ALA A 161 -3.47 -2.55 -19.35
C ALA A 161 -4.84 -1.91 -19.62
N LEU A 162 -5.91 -2.40 -18.96
CA LEU A 162 -7.25 -1.80 -19.05
C LEU A 162 -7.24 -0.33 -18.57
N ALA A 163 -6.58 -0.06 -17.43
CA ALA A 163 -6.50 1.30 -16.89
C ALA A 163 -5.75 2.24 -17.85
N ALA A 164 -4.63 1.79 -18.41
CA ALA A 164 -3.88 2.55 -19.40
C ALA A 164 -4.71 2.84 -20.67
N ALA A 165 -5.43 1.83 -21.19
CA ALA A 165 -6.32 1.99 -22.33
C ALA A 165 -7.47 3.00 -22.04
N ALA A 166 -7.98 3.00 -20.81
CA ALA A 166 -8.97 3.96 -20.32
C ALA A 166 -8.35 5.33 -19.91
N LYS A 167 -7.04 5.53 -20.14
CA LYS A 167 -6.28 6.74 -19.76
C LYS A 167 -6.37 7.05 -18.26
N LYS A 168 -6.47 6.03 -17.43
CA LYS A 168 -6.46 6.15 -15.98
C LYS A 168 -5.03 6.00 -15.47
N PRO A 169 -4.56 6.86 -14.55
CA PRO A 169 -3.24 6.70 -13.95
C PRO A 169 -3.16 5.41 -13.12
N VAL A 170 -2.04 4.72 -13.27
CA VAL A 170 -1.72 3.50 -12.52
C VAL A 170 -0.52 3.76 -11.64
N SER A 171 -0.63 3.50 -10.34
CA SER A 171 0.50 3.45 -9.41
C SER A 171 0.83 2.00 -9.04
N TYR A 172 2.12 1.74 -8.89
CA TYR A 172 2.64 0.45 -8.46
C TYR A 172 3.66 0.67 -7.35
N ASP A 173 3.43 0.06 -6.18
CA ASP A 173 4.44 -0.04 -5.13
C ASP A 173 5.17 -1.38 -5.26
N LEU A 174 6.48 -1.36 -5.48
CA LEU A 174 7.28 -2.58 -5.61
C LEU A 174 7.12 -3.50 -4.38
N ASN A 175 7.06 -2.94 -3.20
CA ASN A 175 6.70 -3.57 -1.91
C ASN A 175 7.27 -4.99 -1.75
N TYR A 176 8.56 -5.16 -2.06
CA TYR A 176 9.23 -6.45 -2.12
C TYR A 176 9.19 -7.18 -0.77
N ARG A 177 8.83 -8.45 -0.80
CA ARG A 177 8.78 -9.33 0.36
C ARG A 177 9.54 -10.63 0.08
N ALA A 178 10.78 -10.74 0.58
CA ALA A 178 11.65 -11.91 0.37
C ALA A 178 11.05 -13.25 0.85
N THR A 179 10.07 -13.20 1.78
CA THR A 179 9.35 -14.39 2.24
C THR A 179 8.22 -14.83 1.30
N LEU A 180 7.87 -14.01 0.31
CA LEU A 180 6.77 -14.26 -0.62
C LEU A 180 7.26 -14.55 -2.04
N THR A 181 8.33 -13.88 -2.48
CA THR A 181 8.85 -13.97 -3.85
C THR A 181 10.36 -13.73 -3.86
N ASN A 182 11.03 -14.19 -4.91
CA ASN A 182 12.44 -13.89 -5.15
C ASN A 182 12.61 -12.58 -5.97
N PRO A 183 13.83 -12.01 -6.03
CA PRO A 183 14.08 -10.77 -6.77
C PRO A 183 13.76 -10.86 -8.27
N GLU A 184 14.01 -12.00 -8.91
CA GLU A 184 13.79 -12.22 -10.34
C GLU A 184 12.30 -12.16 -10.68
N ASP A 185 11.45 -12.86 -9.91
CA ASP A 185 10.01 -12.86 -10.08
C ASP A 185 9.39 -11.48 -9.78
N ALA A 186 9.88 -10.79 -8.73
CA ALA A 186 9.43 -9.43 -8.41
C ALA A 186 9.78 -8.45 -9.54
N ARG A 187 10.99 -8.55 -10.11
CA ARG A 187 11.42 -7.76 -11.25
C ARG A 187 10.56 -8.05 -12.48
N ALA A 188 10.33 -9.33 -12.80
CA ALA A 188 9.51 -9.73 -13.93
C ALA A 188 8.06 -9.24 -13.82
N ALA A 189 7.50 -9.24 -12.60
CA ALA A 189 6.16 -8.68 -12.35
C ALA A 189 6.11 -7.17 -12.61
N LEU A 190 7.10 -6.40 -12.14
CA LEU A 190 7.22 -4.98 -12.44
C LEU A 190 7.40 -4.72 -13.94
N GLU A 191 8.32 -5.43 -14.60
CA GLU A 191 8.60 -5.28 -16.03
C GLU A 191 7.34 -5.53 -16.89
N GLY A 192 6.49 -6.46 -16.48
CA GLY A 192 5.21 -6.73 -17.16
C GLY A 192 4.25 -5.55 -17.15
N VAL A 193 4.23 -4.77 -16.09
CA VAL A 193 3.28 -3.64 -15.92
C VAL A 193 3.91 -2.26 -16.19
N ALA A 194 5.23 -2.16 -16.25
CA ALA A 194 5.97 -0.89 -16.25
C ALA A 194 5.48 0.11 -17.32
N GLN A 195 5.18 -0.38 -18.54
CA GLN A 195 4.69 0.44 -19.64
C GLN A 195 3.32 1.11 -19.38
N TYR A 196 2.57 0.64 -18.40
CA TYR A 196 1.23 1.14 -18.04
C TYR A 196 1.27 2.10 -16.85
N LEU A 197 2.42 2.23 -16.19
CA LEU A 197 2.54 2.98 -14.95
C LEU A 197 2.62 4.49 -15.17
N ARG A 198 1.89 5.22 -14.37
CA ARG A 198 2.06 6.66 -14.13
C ARG A 198 3.05 6.91 -12.99
N LEU A 199 3.01 6.10 -11.94
CA LEU A 199 3.81 6.25 -10.73
C LEU A 199 4.38 4.91 -10.30
N LEU A 200 5.68 4.87 -10.07
CA LEU A 200 6.38 3.75 -9.41
C LEU A 200 6.89 4.22 -8.04
N VAL A 201 6.50 3.49 -7.01
CA VAL A 201 6.96 3.69 -5.63
C VAL A 201 7.84 2.52 -5.23
N LEU A 202 8.97 2.79 -4.60
CA LEU A 202 9.86 1.74 -4.09
C LEU A 202 10.82 2.28 -3.03
N ALA A 203 11.30 1.39 -2.18
CA ALA A 203 12.40 1.70 -1.29
C ALA A 203 13.73 1.70 -2.08
N GLU A 204 14.61 2.65 -1.78
CA GLU A 204 15.93 2.75 -2.41
C GLU A 204 16.72 1.43 -2.34
N ARG A 205 16.72 0.78 -1.15
CA ARG A 205 17.34 -0.53 -0.95
C ARG A 205 16.76 -1.63 -1.86
N ASP A 206 15.44 -1.58 -2.12
CA ASP A 206 14.77 -2.59 -2.93
C ASP A 206 15.08 -2.36 -4.42
N ALA A 207 15.26 -1.10 -4.85
CA ALA A 207 15.76 -0.80 -6.18
C ALA A 207 17.17 -1.37 -6.41
N GLN A 208 18.02 -1.31 -5.40
CA GLN A 208 19.37 -1.89 -5.47
C GLN A 208 19.32 -3.42 -5.44
N HIS A 209 18.62 -3.99 -4.46
CA HIS A 209 18.59 -5.44 -4.25
C HIS A 209 17.80 -6.21 -5.30
N VAL A 210 16.61 -5.72 -5.67
CA VAL A 210 15.68 -6.41 -6.58
C VAL A 210 15.93 -6.06 -8.03
N LEU A 211 16.15 -4.75 -8.32
CA LEU A 211 16.25 -4.27 -9.69
C LEU A 211 17.70 -4.15 -10.18
N GLY A 212 18.68 -4.29 -9.28
CA GLY A 212 20.10 -4.31 -9.60
C GLY A 212 20.69 -2.93 -9.93
N PHE A 213 20.09 -1.84 -9.46
CA PHE A 213 20.67 -0.51 -9.58
C PHE A 213 21.80 -0.31 -8.58
N ALA A 214 22.87 0.40 -9.01
CA ALA A 214 23.98 0.78 -8.15
C ALA A 214 23.90 2.25 -7.67
N GLN A 215 23.01 3.02 -8.27
CA GLN A 215 22.81 4.44 -7.99
C GLN A 215 22.03 4.65 -6.69
N GLU A 216 22.05 5.90 -6.21
CA GLU A 216 21.32 6.38 -5.03
C GLU A 216 20.62 7.71 -5.32
N GLY A 217 19.61 8.04 -4.53
CA GLY A 217 18.92 9.34 -4.57
C GLY A 217 18.41 9.73 -5.94
N GLU A 218 18.71 10.95 -6.38
CA GLU A 218 18.25 11.52 -7.66
C GLU A 218 18.72 10.72 -8.86
N SER A 219 19.99 10.28 -8.86
CA SER A 219 20.55 9.48 -9.94
C SER A 219 19.86 8.13 -10.07
N LEU A 220 19.46 7.52 -8.95
CA LEU A 220 18.66 6.30 -8.93
C LEU A 220 17.28 6.54 -9.52
N ALA A 221 16.55 7.56 -9.05
CA ALA A 221 15.21 7.87 -9.56
C ALA A 221 15.24 8.16 -11.08
N THR A 222 16.26 8.87 -11.55
CA THR A 222 16.46 9.15 -12.98
C THR A 222 16.71 7.85 -13.77
N ALA A 223 17.58 6.98 -13.26
CA ALA A 223 17.88 5.71 -13.91
C ALA A 223 16.66 4.77 -13.97
N ILE A 224 15.84 4.73 -12.90
CA ILE A 224 14.58 3.97 -12.86
C ILE A 224 13.59 4.52 -13.88
N ALA A 225 13.38 5.85 -13.90
CA ALA A 225 12.47 6.48 -14.85
C ALA A 225 12.88 6.21 -16.31
N ALA A 226 14.17 6.28 -16.59
CA ALA A 226 14.71 5.99 -17.93
C ALA A 226 14.55 4.51 -18.31
N ARG A 227 14.83 3.57 -17.39
CA ARG A 227 14.76 2.13 -17.66
C ARG A 227 13.33 1.66 -17.89
N TYR A 228 12.39 2.14 -17.10
CA TYR A 228 11.01 1.65 -17.11
C TYR A 228 10.03 2.58 -17.84
N GLY A 229 10.47 3.75 -18.29
CA GLY A 229 9.61 4.73 -18.98
C GLY A 229 8.54 5.34 -18.07
N VAL A 230 8.71 5.32 -16.75
CA VAL A 230 7.69 5.77 -15.79
C VAL A 230 7.84 7.28 -15.54
N PRO A 231 6.75 8.07 -15.70
CA PRO A 231 6.82 9.54 -15.56
C PRO A 231 7.08 10.05 -14.16
N LEU A 232 6.61 9.31 -13.12
CA LEU A 232 6.81 9.64 -11.72
C LEU A 232 7.49 8.47 -10.99
N VAL A 233 8.59 8.77 -10.29
CA VAL A 233 9.29 7.79 -9.44
C VAL A 233 9.40 8.36 -8.04
N ALA A 234 8.82 7.66 -7.06
CA ALA A 234 8.93 8.02 -5.65
C ALA A 234 9.84 7.02 -4.93
N LEU A 235 10.90 7.52 -4.30
CA LEU A 235 11.82 6.72 -3.52
C LEU A 235 11.60 6.95 -2.02
N THR A 236 11.31 5.88 -1.29
CA THR A 236 11.36 5.91 0.18
C THR A 236 12.78 5.60 0.62
N ARG A 237 13.25 6.33 1.64
CA ARG A 237 14.60 6.27 2.20
C ARG A 237 14.53 6.03 3.70
N PRO A 238 15.62 5.61 4.35
CA PRO A 238 15.65 5.49 5.80
C PRO A 238 15.18 6.79 6.49
N PRO A 239 14.55 6.72 7.68
CA PRO A 239 14.01 7.90 8.37
C PRO A 239 15.03 9.01 8.65
N ASN A 240 16.31 8.65 8.77
CA ASN A 240 17.43 9.59 9.01
C ASN A 240 18.15 10.03 7.74
N ALA A 241 17.67 9.65 6.56
CA ALA A 241 18.28 10.04 5.30
C ALA A 241 18.09 11.55 5.02
N ILE A 242 19.15 12.20 4.49
CA ILE A 242 19.12 13.59 4.06
C ILE A 242 19.55 13.63 2.58
N PRO A 243 18.73 14.17 1.67
CA PRO A 243 17.31 14.52 1.88
C PRO A 243 16.45 13.30 2.22
N GLY A 244 15.25 13.49 2.73
CA GLY A 244 14.30 12.45 3.03
C GLY A 244 13.76 11.68 1.81
N THR A 245 12.50 11.32 1.79
CA THR A 245 11.87 10.71 0.60
C THR A 245 11.85 11.69 -0.57
N LEU A 246 11.95 11.19 -1.80
CA LEU A 246 11.96 12.02 -2.99
C LEU A 246 10.94 11.57 -4.04
N LEU A 247 10.47 12.52 -4.83
CA LEU A 247 9.64 12.32 -6.02
C LEU A 247 10.31 12.96 -7.23
N LEU A 248 10.59 12.16 -8.24
CA LEU A 248 10.93 12.65 -9.58
C LEU A 248 9.62 12.83 -10.38
N GLU A 249 9.38 14.06 -10.82
CA GLU A 249 8.24 14.40 -11.65
C GLU A 249 8.70 15.29 -12.83
N ARG A 250 8.52 14.81 -14.07
CA ARG A 250 8.86 15.58 -15.31
C ARG A 250 10.27 16.17 -15.30
N GLY A 251 11.24 15.43 -14.77
CA GLY A 251 12.63 15.87 -14.66
C GLY A 251 12.94 16.80 -13.48
N ALA A 252 11.96 17.16 -12.67
CA ALA A 252 12.14 17.92 -11.44
C ALA A 252 12.07 17.01 -10.21
N PHE A 253 12.90 17.31 -9.21
CA PHE A 253 12.90 16.62 -7.93
C PHE A 253 12.15 17.41 -6.87
N ARG A 254 11.37 16.70 -6.07
CA ARG A 254 10.68 17.20 -4.88
C ARG A 254 11.02 16.31 -3.69
N TYR A 255 11.03 16.88 -2.50
CA TYR A 255 11.47 16.16 -1.30
C TYR A 255 10.49 16.34 -0.16
N ALA A 256 10.32 15.24 0.61
CA ALA A 256 9.77 15.36 1.95
C ALA A 256 10.92 15.29 2.96
N PRO A 257 11.00 16.21 3.92
CA PRO A 257 11.96 16.10 5.01
C PRO A 257 11.67 14.87 5.85
N SER A 258 12.71 14.29 6.44
CA SER A 258 12.53 13.30 7.51
C SER A 258 11.94 13.99 8.74
N LEU A 259 10.93 13.35 9.32
CA LEU A 259 10.36 13.76 10.60
C LEU A 259 10.95 12.86 11.71
N GLU A 260 11.38 13.45 12.80
CA GLU A 260 11.75 12.70 13.99
C GLU A 260 10.49 12.08 14.59
N VAL A 261 10.49 10.75 14.73
CA VAL A 261 9.36 10.03 15.30
C VAL A 261 9.84 8.93 16.24
N GLU A 262 9.15 8.74 17.35
CA GLU A 262 9.27 7.52 18.14
C GLU A 262 8.58 6.38 17.40
N VAL A 263 9.36 5.36 17.03
CA VAL A 263 8.85 4.24 16.23
C VAL A 263 8.14 3.25 17.16
N ILE A 264 6.81 3.25 17.10
CA ILE A 264 5.94 2.31 17.81
C ILE A 264 5.71 1.06 16.98
N ASP A 265 5.37 1.23 15.69
CA ASP A 265 5.15 0.13 14.75
C ASP A 265 5.77 0.47 13.38
N ARG A 266 6.32 -0.54 12.71
CA ARG A 266 6.94 -0.34 11.38
C ARG A 266 6.06 -0.79 10.24
N ILE A 267 5.03 -1.60 10.55
CA ILE A 267 4.14 -2.14 9.54
C ILE A 267 3.15 -1.05 9.09
N GLY A 268 2.85 -1.00 7.79
CA GLY A 268 1.92 -0.02 7.22
C GLY A 268 2.50 1.39 6.95
N ALA A 269 3.73 1.70 7.39
CA ALA A 269 4.32 3.02 7.14
C ALA A 269 4.58 3.28 5.64
N GLY A 270 5.00 2.26 4.88
CA GLY A 270 5.13 2.34 3.42
C GLY A 270 3.80 2.58 2.74
N ASP A 271 2.77 1.84 3.14
CA ASP A 271 1.40 1.99 2.61
C ASP A 271 0.85 3.38 2.93
N SER A 272 1.13 3.90 4.13
CA SER A 272 0.77 5.26 4.55
C SER A 272 1.45 6.31 3.66
N PHE A 273 2.74 6.11 3.33
CA PHE A 273 3.45 6.96 2.38
C PHE A 273 2.75 6.99 1.02
N VAL A 274 2.43 5.82 0.48
CA VAL A 274 1.75 5.69 -0.82
C VAL A 274 0.39 6.38 -0.81
N ALA A 275 -0.39 6.20 0.26
CA ALA A 275 -1.70 6.84 0.40
C ALA A 275 -1.59 8.37 0.43
N GLY A 276 -0.69 8.94 1.23
CA GLY A 276 -0.45 10.37 1.28
C GLY A 276 0.03 10.94 -0.07
N LEU A 277 0.91 10.21 -0.77
CA LEU A 277 1.40 10.55 -2.09
C LEU A 277 0.25 10.58 -3.12
N ILE A 278 -0.56 9.52 -3.19
CA ILE A 278 -1.70 9.45 -4.11
C ILE A 278 -2.73 10.54 -3.78
N HIS A 279 -2.98 10.83 -2.50
CA HIS A 279 -3.92 11.88 -2.08
C HIS A 279 -3.54 13.24 -2.69
N GLY A 280 -2.28 13.65 -2.58
CA GLY A 280 -1.81 14.92 -3.16
C GLY A 280 -1.77 14.91 -4.69
N LEU A 281 -1.41 13.76 -5.32
CA LEU A 281 -1.41 13.62 -6.78
C LEU A 281 -2.82 13.66 -7.38
N LEU A 282 -3.84 13.20 -6.66
CA LEU A 282 -5.25 13.35 -7.05
C LEU A 282 -5.69 14.82 -7.07
N ASP A 283 -5.10 15.67 -6.23
CA ASP A 283 -5.31 17.13 -6.25
C ASP A 283 -4.43 17.85 -7.29
N GLY A 284 -3.55 17.11 -7.99
CA GLY A 284 -2.65 17.67 -9.01
C GLY A 284 -1.42 18.39 -8.45
N ASP A 285 -1.12 18.25 -7.16
CA ASP A 285 -0.03 18.94 -6.46
C ASP A 285 1.07 17.96 -6.05
N GLY A 286 2.13 17.86 -6.86
CA GLY A 286 3.27 16.98 -6.60
C GLY A 286 4.10 17.38 -5.38
N GLU A 287 4.16 18.67 -5.03
CA GLU A 287 4.87 19.13 -3.83
C GLU A 287 4.11 18.71 -2.57
N LEU A 288 2.80 18.96 -2.55
CA LEU A 288 1.94 18.50 -1.46
C LEU A 288 1.97 16.96 -1.36
N ALA A 289 1.95 16.25 -2.49
CA ALA A 289 1.93 14.79 -2.54
C ALA A 289 3.11 14.16 -1.81
N ILE A 290 4.34 14.58 -2.12
CA ILE A 290 5.54 14.00 -1.48
C ILE A 290 5.61 14.36 0.01
N ARG A 291 5.23 15.58 0.38
CA ARG A 291 5.20 16.04 1.77
C ARG A 291 4.15 15.29 2.60
N LEU A 292 2.94 15.10 2.05
CA LEU A 292 1.89 14.30 2.69
C LEU A 292 2.29 12.83 2.82
N GLY A 293 2.95 12.28 1.79
CA GLY A 293 3.49 10.92 1.85
C GLY A 293 4.46 10.75 3.01
N GLY A 294 5.45 11.65 3.14
CA GLY A 294 6.40 11.64 4.24
C GLY A 294 5.75 11.80 5.62
N PHE A 295 4.80 12.72 5.74
CA PHE A 295 4.03 12.94 6.96
C PHE A 295 3.20 11.71 7.36
N ALA A 296 2.44 11.14 6.40
CA ALA A 296 1.64 9.95 6.65
C ALA A 296 2.50 8.75 7.06
N ALA A 297 3.68 8.57 6.43
CA ALA A 297 4.62 7.53 6.84
C ALA A 297 5.11 7.71 8.28
N ALA A 298 5.45 8.94 8.68
CA ALA A 298 5.87 9.25 10.04
C ALA A 298 4.76 8.97 11.07
N MET A 299 3.53 9.37 10.76
CA MET A 299 2.36 9.10 11.62
C MET A 299 2.06 7.60 11.69
N GLY A 300 2.25 6.85 10.59
CA GLY A 300 2.16 5.39 10.60
C GLY A 300 3.18 4.73 11.52
N LEU A 301 4.43 5.22 11.52
CA LEU A 301 5.47 4.75 12.44
C LEU A 301 5.15 5.01 13.92
N ALA A 302 4.45 6.10 14.21
CA ALA A 302 4.08 6.53 15.57
C ALA A 302 2.74 5.95 16.05
N THR A 303 2.09 5.11 15.26
CA THR A 303 0.76 4.55 15.57
C THR A 303 0.84 3.01 15.57
N PRO A 304 0.28 2.31 16.57
CA PRO A 304 0.24 0.86 16.54
C PRO A 304 -0.75 0.36 15.48
N GLY A 305 -0.39 -0.75 14.81
CA GLY A 305 -1.22 -1.38 13.77
C GLY A 305 -0.83 -0.99 12.34
N ASP A 306 -1.45 -1.65 11.38
CA ASP A 306 -1.09 -1.53 9.96
C ASP A 306 -1.81 -0.35 9.29
N ILE A 307 -3.01 -0.03 9.75
CA ILE A 307 -3.86 1.03 9.18
C ILE A 307 -3.58 2.35 9.89
N ASN A 308 -3.30 3.38 9.11
CA ASN A 308 -3.07 4.73 9.62
C ASN A 308 -4.40 5.43 9.93
N TYR A 309 -4.42 6.15 11.06
CA TYR A 309 -5.62 6.81 11.58
C TYR A 309 -5.69 8.32 11.28
N LEU A 310 -4.83 8.86 10.42
CA LEU A 310 -4.95 10.26 9.99
C LEU A 310 -6.36 10.59 9.47
N GLY A 311 -6.83 11.79 9.81
CA GLY A 311 -8.08 12.38 9.34
C GLY A 311 -7.87 13.68 8.57
N PRO A 312 -8.93 14.28 8.02
CA PRO A 312 -8.86 15.55 7.29
C PRO A 312 -8.29 16.69 8.15
N GLU A 313 -8.59 16.70 9.45
CA GLU A 313 -8.10 17.69 10.41
C GLU A 313 -6.57 17.64 10.56
N ASP A 314 -5.96 16.46 10.49
CA ASP A 314 -4.50 16.32 10.56
C ASP A 314 -3.85 16.90 9.30
N ILE A 315 -4.49 16.74 8.14
CA ILE A 315 -4.02 17.35 6.88
C ILE A 315 -4.09 18.88 6.94
N VAL A 316 -5.15 19.44 7.54
CA VAL A 316 -5.26 20.88 7.75
C VAL A 316 -4.12 21.37 8.64
N ARG A 317 -3.87 20.72 9.78
CA ARG A 317 -2.77 21.05 10.71
C ARG A 317 -1.41 20.93 10.04
N PHE A 318 -1.22 19.88 9.24
CA PHE A 318 0.01 19.70 8.46
C PHE A 318 0.25 20.86 7.48
N ARG A 319 -0.77 21.27 6.74
CA ARG A 319 -0.68 22.41 5.81
C ARG A 319 -0.36 23.73 6.51
N GLU A 320 -0.83 23.90 7.75
CA GLU A 320 -0.59 25.08 8.57
C GLU A 320 0.70 25.02 9.41
N ASN A 321 1.54 23.98 9.21
CA ASN A 321 2.75 23.68 9.99
C ASN A 321 2.48 23.57 11.51
N ARG A 322 1.30 23.15 11.90
CA ARG A 322 0.87 22.93 13.30
C ARG A 322 0.90 21.44 13.63
N ILE A 323 2.10 20.84 13.62
CA ILE A 323 2.30 19.43 13.93
C ILE A 323 3.00 19.31 15.28
N GLY A 324 2.48 18.42 16.14
CA GLY A 324 3.01 18.15 17.47
C GLY A 324 2.46 19.09 18.54
N GLY A 325 2.69 18.74 19.81
CA GLY A 325 2.18 19.44 20.96
C GLY A 325 0.92 18.80 21.56
N LEU A 326 0.45 19.38 22.69
CA LEU A 326 -0.77 18.93 23.37
C LEU A 326 -2.01 19.56 22.71
N GLU A 327 -2.89 18.73 22.21
CA GLU A 327 -4.20 19.17 21.73
C GLU A 327 -5.14 19.42 22.92
N ARG A 328 -5.81 20.56 22.95
CA ARG A 328 -6.77 20.94 23.98
C ARG A 328 -8.10 21.35 23.36
#